data_6ede60780fecf338e2f0526727f4cffd
#
_entry.id   6ede60780fecf338e2f0526727f4cffd
#
_cell.length_a   1.000
_cell.length_b   1.000
_cell.length_c   1.000
_cell.angle_alpha   90.00
_cell.angle_beta   90.00
_cell.angle_gamma   90.00
#
_symmetry.space_group_name_H-M   'P 1'
#
loop_
_entity.id
_entity.type
_entity.pdbx_description
1 polymer ?
#
loop_
_entity_poly.entity_id
_entity_poly.type
_entity_poly.pdbx_seq_one_letter_code
_entity_poly.pdbx_strand_id
1 'polypeptide(L)'
;MKVFLGARGRTIGALALTSFGSGMAEALFLVVISRAAFAVTDDVDQIRVIGDRSLSLGGAILIGLSMIAIRCGLALWAAAQSSRFSTSVVADTRRTLAEAFLFASWPVQQSDRSGQLQELLTTFTNQGSQLVNSVTLGVSSTFSLIALLGMAVAVNPVGSLVVLAAALAFGSLLRPLRSAVRRRGTTAANAGMHFASSLTSLSQLGQEMHIFRIQKQATSAVDELVTSSADAERRLLFARSIVVPLYSTLAYLALIGALAGITISNATNVAALGAVMLIMLRALSYGQAIQNAHSSVAGSLPFVERLQVELDRYRAGRQYDGQQPVGHVGDLTLNDVSFSYEDERRVLHEVSLTIHHKEVVGIVGPSGGGKSTLVQLMLGLRDPSAGSILAAGRPIIEMSRDEWARKVTFVPQEAHLVAGTVADNIRLFRDDVSMEAIERAARLAHLSDDIASFPEGYDRPVGELGGHLSGGQQQRLCLARALVERPELLILDEPTSSLDVRSEHLIRQTLVELSKHMTIVIVAHRMSTLDICDRIMVIQEGRLKGFDTPSQLSESNAFYSEALTLSGLK
;
A
#
# COMPACT_ATOMS: atom_id res chain seq x y z
N MET A 1 -2.11 6.40 13.74
CA MET A 1 -2.03 7.87 13.99
C MET A 1 -0.59 8.38 14.04
N LYS A 2 0.36 7.67 14.68
CA LYS A 2 1.79 8.07 14.71
C LYS A 2 2.42 8.18 13.30
N VAL A 3 2.05 7.33 12.34
CA VAL A 3 2.57 7.34 10.95
C VAL A 3 2.17 8.62 10.22
N PHE A 4 0.96 9.11 10.42
CA PHE A 4 0.43 10.28 9.72
C PHE A 4 0.72 11.62 10.39
N LEU A 5 0.82 11.65 11.72
CA LEU A 5 0.97 12.88 12.51
C LEU A 5 2.28 12.98 13.29
N GLY A 6 3.12 11.93 13.27
CA GLY A 6 4.37 11.88 14.03
C GLY A 6 5.24 13.09 13.87
N ALA A 7 6.23 13.47 14.49
CA ALA A 7 7.26 14.54 14.38
C ALA A 7 6.87 15.91 13.78
N ARG A 8 5.62 16.16 13.35
CA ARG A 8 5.19 17.37 12.62
C ARG A 8 4.41 18.39 13.48
N GLY A 9 4.61 18.37 14.78
CA GLY A 9 3.96 19.32 15.73
C GLY A 9 4.16 20.80 15.39
N ARG A 10 5.31 21.14 14.77
CA ARG A 10 5.58 22.53 14.34
C ARG A 10 4.62 23.02 13.24
N THR A 11 4.28 22.18 12.28
CA THR A 11 3.32 22.52 11.21
C THR A 11 1.92 22.70 11.77
N ILE A 12 1.49 21.81 12.67
CA ILE A 12 0.18 21.94 13.35
C ILE A 12 0.15 23.20 14.23
N GLY A 13 1.25 23.49 14.94
CA GLY A 13 1.37 24.71 15.73
C GLY A 13 1.30 26.00 14.88
N ALA A 14 1.96 26.02 13.73
CA ALA A 14 1.88 27.14 12.78
C ALA A 14 0.46 27.33 12.22
N LEU A 15 -0.23 26.22 11.86
CA LEU A 15 -1.63 26.26 11.43
C LEU A 15 -2.56 26.75 12.54
N ALA A 16 -2.34 26.35 13.78
CA ALA A 16 -3.11 26.81 14.92
C ALA A 16 -2.94 28.33 15.13
N LEU A 17 -1.71 28.83 15.09
CA LEU A 17 -1.41 30.26 15.29
C LEU A 17 -2.01 31.14 14.19
N THR A 18 -1.86 30.73 12.93
CA THR A 18 -2.45 31.47 11.79
C THR A 18 -3.97 31.43 11.80
N SER A 19 -4.56 30.31 12.21
CA SER A 19 -6.02 30.20 12.33
C SER A 19 -6.57 31.07 13.49
N PHE A 20 -5.82 31.16 14.60
CA PHE A 20 -6.16 32.07 15.68
C PHE A 20 -6.08 33.52 15.21
N GLY A 21 -5.02 33.94 14.52
CA GLY A 21 -4.89 35.28 13.95
C GLY A 21 -5.99 35.59 12.93
N SER A 22 -6.37 34.65 12.08
CA SER A 22 -7.49 34.79 11.15
C SER A 22 -8.83 34.95 11.87
N GLY A 23 -9.06 34.15 12.93
CA GLY A 23 -10.26 34.27 13.77
C GLY A 23 -10.34 35.59 14.52
N MET A 24 -9.21 36.13 15.04
CA MET A 24 -9.15 37.45 15.65
C MET A 24 -9.46 38.56 14.66
N ALA A 25 -8.90 38.53 13.46
CA ALA A 25 -9.19 39.51 12.41
C ALA A 25 -10.69 39.49 12.04
N GLU A 26 -11.28 38.30 11.93
CA GLU A 26 -12.71 38.15 11.66
C GLU A 26 -13.57 38.65 12.80
N ALA A 27 -13.23 38.34 14.05
CA ALA A 27 -13.97 38.80 15.22
C ALA A 27 -13.96 40.33 15.33
N LEU A 28 -12.80 40.95 15.15
CA LEU A 28 -12.67 42.42 15.13
C LEU A 28 -13.47 43.03 13.99
N PHE A 29 -13.42 42.44 12.78
CA PHE A 29 -14.24 42.89 11.65
C PHE A 29 -15.74 42.88 11.99
N LEU A 30 -16.25 41.78 12.59
CA LEU A 30 -17.67 41.67 12.95
C LEU A 30 -18.10 42.72 13.98
N VAL A 31 -17.25 43.06 14.94
CA VAL A 31 -17.50 44.11 15.91
C VAL A 31 -17.54 45.50 15.25
N VAL A 32 -16.55 45.78 14.39
CA VAL A 32 -16.46 47.07 13.68
C VAL A 32 -17.66 47.26 12.76
N ILE A 33 -18.01 46.25 11.93
CA ILE A 33 -19.13 46.36 10.98
C ILE A 33 -20.49 46.49 11.68
N SER A 34 -20.69 45.75 12.79
CA SER A 34 -21.92 45.85 13.57
C SER A 34 -22.10 47.26 14.14
N ARG A 35 -21.06 47.83 14.75
CA ARG A 35 -21.11 49.19 15.29
C ARG A 35 -21.26 50.25 14.20
N ALA A 36 -20.61 50.05 13.04
CA ALA A 36 -20.76 50.93 11.89
C ALA A 36 -22.20 50.95 11.35
N ALA A 37 -22.84 49.77 11.25
CA ALA A 37 -24.22 49.65 10.80
C ALA A 37 -25.20 50.40 11.72
N PHE A 38 -25.02 50.33 13.04
CA PHE A 38 -25.86 51.05 13.98
C PHE A 38 -25.59 52.57 13.99
N ALA A 39 -24.33 53.00 13.80
CA ALA A 39 -24.00 54.42 13.70
C ALA A 39 -24.66 55.09 12.49
N VAL A 40 -24.74 54.39 11.36
CA VAL A 40 -25.47 54.84 10.16
C VAL A 40 -26.97 54.94 10.43
N THR A 41 -27.54 54.05 11.24
CA THR A 41 -28.97 54.07 11.56
C THR A 41 -29.32 55.19 12.53
N ASP A 42 -28.42 55.56 13.47
CA ASP A 42 -28.57 56.55 14.48
C ASP A 42 -28.08 57.97 14.06
N ASP A 43 -27.64 58.09 12.77
CA ASP A 43 -27.13 59.38 12.18
C ASP A 43 -25.93 59.97 12.95
N VAL A 44 -25.04 59.11 13.48
CA VAL A 44 -23.87 59.50 14.29
C VAL A 44 -22.60 59.35 13.49
N ASP A 45 -21.85 60.41 13.25
CA ASP A 45 -20.60 60.47 12.48
C ASP A 45 -19.40 59.80 13.17
N GLN A 46 -19.47 59.48 14.44
CA GLN A 46 -18.38 58.89 15.21
C GLN A 46 -18.76 57.57 15.88
N ILE A 47 -17.93 56.55 15.64
CA ILE A 47 -18.12 55.19 16.14
C ILE A 47 -17.13 54.93 17.27
N ARG A 48 -17.58 54.53 18.45
CA ARG A 48 -16.74 54.00 19.53
C ARG A 48 -16.46 52.52 19.26
N VAL A 49 -15.21 52.14 18.87
CA VAL A 49 -14.90 50.78 18.49
C VAL A 49 -14.43 49.91 19.67
N ILE A 50 -13.46 50.36 20.46
CA ILE A 50 -12.99 49.69 21.69
C ILE A 50 -12.46 50.76 22.64
N GLY A 51 -12.99 50.83 23.87
CA GLY A 51 -12.66 51.87 24.84
C GLY A 51 -13.16 53.27 24.43
N ASP A 52 -12.41 54.33 24.77
CA ASP A 52 -12.79 55.75 24.56
C ASP A 52 -12.36 56.31 23.17
N ARG A 53 -11.85 55.47 22.25
CA ARG A 53 -11.43 55.94 20.92
C ARG A 53 -12.61 55.99 19.95
N SER A 54 -12.93 57.20 19.48
CA SER A 54 -13.89 57.44 18.41
C SER A 54 -13.20 57.40 17.05
N LEU A 55 -13.80 56.69 16.09
CA LEU A 55 -13.37 56.61 14.69
C LEU A 55 -14.45 57.21 13.79
N SER A 56 -14.04 57.88 12.70
CA SER A 56 -15.00 58.29 11.68
C SER A 56 -15.51 57.06 10.92
N LEU A 57 -16.69 57.14 10.32
CA LEU A 57 -17.30 56.08 9.52
C LEU A 57 -16.36 55.59 8.42
N GLY A 58 -15.67 56.51 7.70
CA GLY A 58 -14.68 56.18 6.69
C GLY A 58 -13.47 55.42 7.24
N GLY A 59 -13.00 55.79 8.45
CA GLY A 59 -11.92 55.08 9.14
C GLY A 59 -12.33 53.66 9.55
N ALA A 60 -13.56 53.44 10.01
CA ALA A 60 -14.08 52.13 10.34
C ALA A 60 -14.18 51.20 9.12
N ILE A 61 -14.59 51.74 7.95
CA ILE A 61 -14.63 50.99 6.68
C ILE A 61 -13.22 50.59 6.24
N LEU A 62 -12.23 51.49 6.31
CA LEU A 62 -10.83 51.19 5.97
C LEU A 62 -10.23 50.11 6.88
N ILE A 63 -10.48 50.17 8.17
CA ILE A 63 -10.06 49.15 9.14
C ILE A 63 -10.74 47.81 8.81
N GLY A 64 -12.04 47.81 8.51
CA GLY A 64 -12.78 46.63 8.12
C GLY A 64 -12.19 45.96 6.86
N LEU A 65 -11.89 46.74 5.83
CA LEU A 65 -11.26 46.26 4.60
C LEU A 65 -9.85 45.69 4.85
N SER A 66 -9.05 46.37 5.70
CA SER A 66 -7.72 45.87 6.06
C SER A 66 -7.79 44.53 6.81
N MET A 67 -8.75 44.35 7.71
CA MET A 67 -8.98 43.10 8.45
C MET A 67 -9.42 41.96 7.52
N ILE A 68 -10.28 42.23 6.54
CA ILE A 68 -10.65 41.25 5.51
C ILE A 68 -9.42 40.85 4.70
N ALA A 69 -8.57 41.78 4.28
CA ALA A 69 -7.36 41.50 3.53
C ALA A 69 -6.38 40.65 4.34
N ILE A 70 -6.13 40.97 5.59
CA ILE A 70 -5.29 40.19 6.51
C ILE A 70 -5.86 38.79 6.68
N ARG A 71 -7.16 38.67 6.96
CA ARG A 71 -7.84 37.37 7.07
C ARG A 71 -7.70 36.52 5.81
N CYS A 72 -7.91 37.13 4.64
CA CYS A 72 -7.75 36.46 3.35
C CYS A 72 -6.31 35.92 3.15
N GLY A 73 -5.32 36.79 3.43
CA GLY A 73 -3.89 36.39 3.35
C GLY A 73 -3.55 35.22 4.29
N LEU A 74 -4.01 35.27 5.55
CA LEU A 74 -3.81 34.18 6.52
C LEU A 74 -4.54 32.89 6.11
N ALA A 75 -5.76 33.01 5.57
CA ALA A 75 -6.52 31.85 5.10
C ALA A 75 -5.85 31.16 3.88
N LEU A 76 -5.39 31.95 2.90
CA LEU A 76 -4.65 31.44 1.74
C LEU A 76 -3.34 30.77 2.16
N TRP A 77 -2.60 31.39 3.08
CA TRP A 77 -1.37 30.79 3.60
C TRP A 77 -1.66 29.48 4.36
N ALA A 78 -2.69 29.43 5.20
CA ALA A 78 -3.10 28.22 5.91
C ALA A 78 -3.53 27.12 4.92
N ALA A 79 -4.27 27.47 3.85
CA ALA A 79 -4.66 26.53 2.81
C ALA A 79 -3.44 25.94 2.07
N ALA A 80 -2.46 26.79 1.72
CA ALA A 80 -1.22 26.34 1.08
C ALA A 80 -0.41 25.40 1.98
N GLN A 81 -0.31 25.73 3.27
CA GLN A 81 0.36 24.86 4.26
C GLN A 81 -0.38 23.52 4.45
N SER A 82 -1.71 23.54 4.55
CA SER A 82 -2.53 22.33 4.68
C SER A 82 -2.37 21.42 3.47
N SER A 83 -2.41 21.97 2.25
CA SER A 83 -2.23 21.21 1.02
C SER A 83 -0.85 20.56 0.94
N ARG A 84 0.23 21.30 1.20
CA ARG A 84 1.59 20.77 1.25
C ARG A 84 1.74 19.66 2.30
N PHE A 85 1.15 19.86 3.47
CA PHE A 85 1.18 18.90 4.56
C PHE A 85 0.47 17.61 4.17
N SER A 86 -0.75 17.68 3.65
CA SER A 86 -1.52 16.51 3.24
C SER A 86 -0.81 15.71 2.14
N THR A 87 -0.30 16.38 1.10
CA THR A 87 0.39 15.72 -0.02
C THR A 87 1.70 15.05 0.43
N SER A 88 2.49 15.71 1.29
CA SER A 88 3.72 15.12 1.81
C SER A 88 3.45 13.88 2.66
N VAL A 89 2.38 13.90 3.48
CA VAL A 89 2.00 12.73 4.29
C VAL A 89 1.60 11.55 3.41
N VAL A 90 0.82 11.78 2.36
CA VAL A 90 0.45 10.71 1.40
C VAL A 90 1.68 10.13 0.72
N ALA A 91 2.56 10.98 0.19
CA ALA A 91 3.77 10.54 -0.51
C ALA A 91 4.69 9.73 0.42
N ASP A 92 4.93 10.21 1.64
CA ASP A 92 5.77 9.51 2.63
C ASP A 92 5.14 8.18 3.05
N THR A 93 3.80 8.14 3.22
CA THR A 93 3.10 6.91 3.60
C THR A 93 3.17 5.88 2.49
N ARG A 94 2.95 6.29 1.22
CA ARG A 94 3.07 5.39 0.06
C ARG A 94 4.48 4.84 -0.07
N ARG A 95 5.50 5.69 0.07
CA ARG A 95 6.91 5.27 0.04
C ARG A 95 7.21 4.27 1.14
N THR A 96 6.83 4.59 2.39
CA THR A 96 7.08 3.72 3.55
C THR A 96 6.36 2.38 3.42
N LEU A 97 5.13 2.38 2.90
CA LEU A 97 4.36 1.14 2.71
C LEU A 97 4.94 0.28 1.59
N ALA A 98 5.29 0.89 0.44
CA ALA A 98 5.93 0.20 -0.67
C ALA A 98 7.28 -0.39 -0.26
N GLU A 99 8.11 0.39 0.45
CA GLU A 99 9.39 -0.08 0.99
C GLU A 99 9.20 -1.23 1.97
N ALA A 100 8.27 -1.10 2.93
CA ALA A 100 8.01 -2.16 3.90
C ALA A 100 7.53 -3.46 3.24
N PHE A 101 6.71 -3.38 2.18
CA PHE A 101 6.29 -4.53 1.41
C PHE A 101 7.44 -5.16 0.62
N LEU A 102 8.24 -4.36 -0.08
CA LEU A 102 9.35 -4.85 -0.91
C LEU A 102 10.43 -5.54 -0.08
N PHE A 103 10.68 -5.08 1.16
CA PHE A 103 11.63 -5.70 2.08
C PHE A 103 11.02 -6.75 3.02
N ALA A 104 9.72 -7.02 2.91
CA ALA A 104 9.08 -8.12 3.62
C ALA A 104 9.53 -9.47 3.04
N SER A 105 9.62 -10.50 3.89
CA SER A 105 9.97 -11.85 3.47
C SER A 105 8.95 -12.43 2.47
N TRP A 106 9.42 -13.31 1.62
CA TRP A 106 8.57 -13.97 0.61
C TRP A 106 7.27 -14.57 1.18
N PRO A 107 7.27 -15.29 2.31
CA PRO A 107 6.04 -15.79 2.92
C PRO A 107 5.00 -14.72 3.20
N VAL A 108 5.44 -13.55 3.68
CA VAL A 108 4.54 -12.42 3.98
C VAL A 108 3.98 -11.82 2.69
N GLN A 109 4.81 -11.63 1.66
CA GLN A 109 4.35 -11.13 0.36
C GLN A 109 3.39 -12.11 -0.31
N GLN A 110 3.69 -13.42 -0.27
CA GLN A 110 2.86 -14.48 -0.86
C GLN A 110 1.51 -14.63 -0.16
N SER A 111 1.42 -14.30 1.14
CA SER A 111 0.15 -14.36 1.88
C SER A 111 -0.82 -13.22 1.55
N ASP A 112 -0.36 -12.19 0.84
CA ASP A 112 -1.20 -11.07 0.42
C ASP A 112 -2.17 -11.51 -0.68
N ARG A 113 -3.40 -11.01 -0.59
CA ARG A 113 -4.39 -11.21 -1.64
C ARG A 113 -4.05 -10.33 -2.85
N SER A 114 -4.33 -10.84 -4.04
CA SER A 114 -4.23 -10.05 -5.26
C SER A 114 -4.98 -8.72 -5.13
N GLY A 115 -4.33 -7.60 -5.50
CA GLY A 115 -4.91 -6.26 -5.39
C GLY A 115 -4.84 -5.61 -4.00
N GLN A 116 -4.44 -6.33 -2.95
CA GLN A 116 -4.39 -5.79 -1.57
C GLN A 116 -3.39 -4.63 -1.45
N LEU A 117 -2.18 -4.79 -1.95
CA LEU A 117 -1.17 -3.73 -1.94
C LEU A 117 -1.64 -2.49 -2.72
N GLN A 118 -2.25 -2.69 -3.89
CA GLN A 118 -2.80 -1.60 -4.69
C GLN A 118 -3.88 -0.82 -3.93
N GLU A 119 -4.81 -1.51 -3.28
CA GLU A 119 -5.86 -0.91 -2.48
C GLU A 119 -5.29 -0.11 -1.29
N LEU A 120 -4.29 -0.65 -0.61
CA LEU A 120 -3.60 0.05 0.48
C LEU A 120 -2.90 1.32 -0.01
N LEU A 121 -2.20 1.26 -1.16
CA LEU A 121 -1.47 2.40 -1.75
C LEU A 121 -2.38 3.47 -2.36
N THR A 122 -3.63 3.13 -2.71
CA THR A 122 -4.59 4.04 -3.34
C THR A 122 -5.66 4.49 -2.34
N THR A 123 -6.66 3.67 -2.09
CA THR A 123 -7.84 4.03 -1.31
C THR A 123 -7.50 4.34 0.14
N PHE A 124 -6.70 3.49 0.79
CA PHE A 124 -6.38 3.66 2.22
C PHE A 124 -5.47 4.87 2.47
N THR A 125 -4.49 5.12 1.61
CA THR A 125 -3.66 6.34 1.72
C THR A 125 -4.45 7.61 1.44
N ASN A 126 -5.43 7.58 0.51
CA ASN A 126 -6.33 8.70 0.27
C ASN A 126 -7.25 8.97 1.47
N GLN A 127 -7.76 7.94 2.14
CA GLN A 127 -8.49 8.08 3.41
C GLN A 127 -7.60 8.67 4.52
N GLY A 128 -6.30 8.32 4.53
CA GLY A 128 -5.30 8.96 5.40
C GLY A 128 -5.14 10.46 5.11
N SER A 129 -5.14 10.86 3.83
CA SER A 129 -5.14 12.27 3.44
C SER A 129 -6.38 13.02 3.94
N GLN A 130 -7.56 12.42 3.77
CA GLN A 130 -8.81 12.98 4.29
C GLN A 130 -8.78 13.15 5.82
N LEU A 131 -8.19 12.19 6.53
CA LEU A 131 -7.99 12.30 7.98
C LEU A 131 -7.11 13.49 8.33
N VAL A 132 -5.96 13.67 7.66
CA VAL A 132 -5.05 14.80 7.88
C VAL A 132 -5.74 16.12 7.60
N ASN A 133 -6.46 16.24 6.48
CA ASN A 133 -7.23 17.43 6.15
C ASN A 133 -8.30 17.74 7.20
N SER A 134 -9.01 16.72 7.67
CA SER A 134 -10.05 16.87 8.69
C SER A 134 -9.47 17.31 10.04
N VAL A 135 -8.32 16.76 10.44
CA VAL A 135 -7.59 17.21 11.65
C VAL A 135 -7.18 18.67 11.51
N THR A 136 -6.62 19.05 10.35
CA THR A 136 -6.20 20.45 10.08
C THR A 136 -7.38 21.41 10.13
N LEU A 137 -8.50 21.08 9.49
CA LEU A 137 -9.74 21.86 9.54
C LEU A 137 -10.30 21.95 10.97
N GLY A 138 -10.27 20.86 11.70
CA GLY A 138 -10.71 20.81 13.10
C GLY A 138 -9.88 21.72 14.00
N VAL A 139 -8.55 21.65 13.87
CA VAL A 139 -7.61 22.52 14.60
C VAL A 139 -7.86 23.99 14.23
N SER A 140 -7.90 24.30 12.93
CA SER A 140 -8.14 25.64 12.43
C SER A 140 -9.46 26.22 12.96
N SER A 141 -10.56 25.49 12.85
CA SER A 141 -11.88 25.91 13.32
C SER A 141 -11.94 26.08 14.84
N THR A 142 -11.23 25.24 15.59
CA THR A 142 -11.16 25.35 17.06
C THR A 142 -10.46 26.64 17.49
N PHE A 143 -9.32 26.96 16.90
CA PHE A 143 -8.61 28.20 17.24
C PHE A 143 -9.34 29.44 16.78
N SER A 144 -10.02 29.43 15.63
CA SER A 144 -10.90 30.52 15.20
C SER A 144 -12.10 30.68 16.12
N LEU A 145 -12.69 29.60 16.60
CA LEU A 145 -13.79 29.63 17.58
C LEU A 145 -13.32 30.23 18.92
N ILE A 146 -12.13 29.83 19.40
CA ILE A 146 -11.56 30.39 20.63
C ILE A 146 -11.35 31.91 20.50
N ALA A 147 -10.82 32.36 19.35
CA ALA A 147 -10.65 33.79 19.09
C ALA A 147 -11.98 34.56 19.10
N LEU A 148 -13.01 34.01 18.43
CA LEU A 148 -14.36 34.57 18.42
C LEU A 148 -15.01 34.63 19.81
N LEU A 149 -14.91 33.54 20.57
CA LEU A 149 -15.43 33.47 21.94
C LEU A 149 -14.70 34.46 22.86
N GLY A 150 -13.37 34.59 22.73
CA GLY A 150 -12.61 35.60 23.48
C GLY A 150 -13.10 37.03 23.22
N MET A 151 -13.37 37.35 21.94
CA MET A 151 -13.94 38.65 21.58
C MET A 151 -15.39 38.81 22.06
N ALA A 152 -16.20 37.74 21.98
CA ALA A 152 -17.57 37.74 22.49
C ALA A 152 -17.62 38.03 23.99
N VAL A 153 -16.73 37.44 24.78
CA VAL A 153 -16.60 37.72 26.23
C VAL A 153 -16.25 39.19 26.49
N ALA A 154 -15.36 39.78 25.67
CA ALA A 154 -15.00 41.18 25.79
C ALA A 154 -16.16 42.15 25.46
N VAL A 155 -17.09 41.75 24.58
CA VAL A 155 -18.26 42.53 24.17
C VAL A 155 -19.46 42.30 25.12
N ASN A 156 -19.77 41.05 25.44
CA ASN A 156 -20.87 40.67 26.33
C ASN A 156 -20.59 39.31 27.00
N PRO A 157 -20.16 39.28 28.28
CA PRO A 157 -19.81 38.05 28.98
C PRO A 157 -21.00 37.11 29.20
N VAL A 158 -22.20 37.61 29.39
CA VAL A 158 -23.40 36.79 29.64
C VAL A 158 -23.83 36.06 28.36
N GLY A 159 -23.90 36.77 27.24
CA GLY A 159 -24.23 36.16 25.93
C GLY A 159 -23.22 35.09 25.49
N SER A 160 -21.93 35.31 25.75
CA SER A 160 -20.89 34.36 25.40
C SER A 160 -20.97 33.07 26.23
N LEU A 161 -21.41 33.12 27.46
CA LEU A 161 -21.60 31.96 28.32
C LEU A 161 -22.71 31.02 27.79
N VAL A 162 -23.79 31.61 27.26
CA VAL A 162 -24.88 30.86 26.61
C VAL A 162 -24.37 30.11 25.34
N VAL A 163 -23.55 30.80 24.52
CA VAL A 163 -22.96 30.18 23.31
C VAL A 163 -22.05 29.02 23.69
N LEU A 164 -21.22 29.19 24.71
CA LEU A 164 -20.32 28.13 25.19
C LEU A 164 -21.11 26.94 25.73
N ALA A 165 -22.13 27.16 26.53
CA ALA A 165 -22.99 26.11 27.08
C ALA A 165 -23.70 25.33 25.96
N ALA A 166 -24.22 26.00 24.93
CA ALA A 166 -24.84 25.39 23.77
C ALA A 166 -23.83 24.54 22.99
N ALA A 167 -22.62 25.01 22.74
CA ALA A 167 -21.58 24.29 22.04
C ALA A 167 -21.18 23.00 22.77
N LEU A 168 -21.05 23.04 24.09
CA LEU A 168 -20.74 21.87 24.93
C LEU A 168 -21.89 20.85 24.96
N ALA A 169 -23.14 21.34 25.08
CA ALA A 169 -24.33 20.48 25.04
C ALA A 169 -24.44 19.73 23.69
N PHE A 170 -24.23 20.41 22.56
CA PHE A 170 -24.26 19.81 21.23
C PHE A 170 -23.12 18.80 21.03
N GLY A 171 -21.90 19.13 21.50
CA GLY A 171 -20.77 18.24 21.48
C GLY A 171 -21.03 16.90 22.22
N SER A 172 -21.77 16.97 23.36
CA SER A 172 -22.11 15.77 24.13
C SER A 172 -23.26 14.97 23.51
N LEU A 173 -24.29 15.62 22.99
CA LEU A 173 -25.47 15.00 22.37
C LEU A 173 -25.10 14.20 21.10
N LEU A 174 -24.07 14.63 20.36
CA LEU A 174 -23.63 13.97 19.14
C LEU A 174 -22.61 12.83 19.37
N ARG A 175 -22.23 12.51 20.61
CA ARG A 175 -21.30 11.42 20.92
C ARG A 175 -21.72 10.04 20.37
N PRO A 176 -22.99 9.57 20.50
CA PRO A 176 -23.39 8.25 19.99
C PRO A 176 -23.29 8.15 18.45
N LEU A 177 -23.50 9.26 17.76
CA LEU A 177 -23.38 9.31 16.29
C LEU A 177 -21.94 9.07 15.83
N ARG A 178 -20.95 9.56 16.58
CA ARG A 178 -19.51 9.35 16.27
C ARG A 178 -19.11 7.87 16.34
N SER A 179 -19.60 7.14 17.36
CA SER A 179 -19.34 5.70 17.48
C SER A 179 -19.97 4.90 16.33
N ALA A 180 -21.18 5.32 15.88
CA ALA A 180 -21.84 4.74 14.72
C ALA A 180 -21.06 5.00 13.42
N VAL A 181 -20.53 6.21 13.22
CA VAL A 181 -19.68 6.55 12.06
C VAL A 181 -18.42 5.70 12.04
N ARG A 182 -17.71 5.56 13.18
CA ARG A 182 -16.51 4.73 13.28
C ARG A 182 -16.79 3.27 12.93
N ARG A 183 -17.84 2.67 13.51
CA ARG A 183 -18.23 1.27 13.25
C ARG A 183 -18.58 1.04 11.76
N ARG A 184 -19.34 1.96 11.15
CA ARG A 184 -19.67 1.90 9.72
C ARG A 184 -18.43 2.10 8.83
N GLY A 185 -17.46 2.91 9.28
CA GLY A 185 -16.16 3.06 8.62
C GLY A 185 -15.37 1.75 8.57
N THR A 186 -15.35 0.97 9.65
CA THR A 186 -14.70 -0.36 9.66
C THR A 186 -15.38 -1.31 8.67
N THR A 187 -16.72 -1.33 8.63
CA THR A 187 -17.46 -2.17 7.68
C THR A 187 -17.17 -1.76 6.24
N ALA A 188 -17.15 -0.46 5.93
CA ALA A 188 -16.84 0.03 4.58
C ALA A 188 -15.40 -0.29 4.16
N ALA A 189 -14.42 -0.16 5.07
CA ALA A 189 -13.03 -0.52 4.78
C ALA A 189 -12.87 -2.01 4.43
N ASN A 190 -13.50 -2.89 5.19
CA ASN A 190 -13.46 -4.34 4.93
C ASN A 190 -14.18 -4.70 3.62
N ALA A 191 -15.34 -4.09 3.34
CA ALA A 191 -16.09 -4.32 2.11
C ALA A 191 -15.30 -3.86 0.87
N GLY A 192 -14.61 -2.71 0.95
CA GLY A 192 -13.73 -2.22 -0.12
C GLY A 192 -12.58 -3.15 -0.43
N MET A 193 -11.89 -3.66 0.60
CA MET A 193 -10.81 -4.65 0.41
C MET A 193 -11.30 -5.94 -0.22
N HIS A 194 -12.45 -6.45 0.24
CA HIS A 194 -13.05 -7.66 -0.33
C HIS A 194 -13.45 -7.45 -1.79
N PHE A 195 -14.07 -6.32 -2.11
CA PHE A 195 -14.42 -5.95 -3.48
C PHE A 195 -13.18 -5.89 -4.39
N ALA A 196 -12.12 -5.16 -3.98
CA ALA A 196 -10.92 -5.02 -4.78
C ALA A 196 -10.24 -6.37 -5.06
N SER A 197 -10.10 -7.23 -4.03
CA SER A 197 -9.48 -8.55 -4.18
C SER A 197 -10.29 -9.48 -5.08
N SER A 198 -11.62 -9.49 -4.94
CA SER A 198 -12.50 -10.33 -5.76
C SER A 198 -12.52 -9.87 -7.20
N LEU A 199 -12.57 -8.55 -7.45
CA LEU A 199 -12.54 -7.99 -8.80
C LEU A 199 -11.21 -8.30 -9.52
N THR A 200 -10.08 -8.21 -8.82
CA THR A 200 -8.79 -8.57 -9.38
C THR A 200 -8.75 -10.06 -9.79
N SER A 201 -9.27 -10.95 -8.94
CA SER A 201 -9.36 -12.38 -9.27
C SER A 201 -10.26 -12.64 -10.49
N LEU A 202 -11.41 -11.97 -10.57
CA LEU A 202 -12.30 -12.09 -11.73
C LEU A 202 -11.67 -11.55 -13.02
N SER A 203 -10.89 -10.47 -12.95
CA SER A 203 -10.24 -9.89 -14.13
C SER A 203 -9.23 -10.84 -14.79
N GLN A 204 -8.66 -11.78 -14.03
CA GLN A 204 -7.75 -12.81 -14.54
C GLN A 204 -8.46 -13.91 -15.34
N LEU A 205 -9.79 -14.05 -15.18
CA LEU A 205 -10.61 -15.07 -15.85
C LEU A 205 -11.26 -14.56 -17.15
N GLY A 206 -10.73 -13.51 -17.76
CA GLY A 206 -11.33 -12.88 -18.95
C GLY A 206 -11.53 -13.85 -20.12
N GLN A 207 -10.52 -14.67 -20.43
CA GLN A 207 -10.58 -15.64 -21.51
C GLN A 207 -11.60 -16.74 -21.23
N GLU A 208 -11.59 -17.30 -20.02
CA GLU A 208 -12.52 -18.35 -19.58
C GLU A 208 -13.96 -17.86 -19.60
N MET A 209 -14.21 -16.62 -19.20
CA MET A 209 -15.56 -16.03 -19.28
C MET A 209 -16.08 -16.03 -20.71
N HIS A 210 -15.25 -15.74 -21.70
CA HIS A 210 -15.62 -15.78 -23.11
C HIS A 210 -15.84 -17.20 -23.64
N ILE A 211 -14.94 -18.13 -23.30
CA ILE A 211 -15.00 -19.54 -23.75
C ILE A 211 -16.25 -20.23 -23.17
N PHE A 212 -16.47 -20.07 -21.87
CA PHE A 212 -17.59 -20.72 -21.18
C PHE A 212 -18.92 -19.96 -21.30
N ARG A 213 -18.94 -18.78 -21.93
CA ARG A 213 -20.14 -17.95 -22.08
C ARG A 213 -20.83 -17.58 -20.77
N ILE A 214 -20.02 -17.38 -19.69
CA ILE A 214 -20.51 -17.11 -18.33
C ILE A 214 -20.52 -15.63 -17.96
N GLN A 215 -20.46 -14.71 -18.94
CA GLN A 215 -20.43 -13.26 -18.67
C GLN A 215 -21.61 -12.78 -17.84
N LYS A 216 -22.82 -13.35 -18.08
CA LYS A 216 -24.01 -12.99 -17.29
C LYS A 216 -23.89 -13.38 -15.83
N GLN A 217 -23.38 -14.58 -15.55
CA GLN A 217 -23.16 -15.07 -14.18
C GLN A 217 -22.04 -14.27 -13.49
N ALA A 218 -20.94 -14.00 -14.21
CA ALA A 218 -19.88 -13.15 -13.72
C ALA A 218 -20.37 -11.72 -13.42
N THR A 219 -21.21 -11.14 -14.32
CA THR A 219 -21.84 -9.82 -14.08
C THR A 219 -22.71 -9.84 -12.83
N SER A 220 -23.49 -10.90 -12.60
CA SER A 220 -24.31 -11.03 -11.38
C SER A 220 -23.44 -11.11 -10.12
N ALA A 221 -22.34 -11.86 -10.16
CA ALA A 221 -21.40 -11.94 -9.04
C ALA A 221 -20.72 -10.58 -8.76
N VAL A 222 -20.33 -9.85 -9.82
CA VAL A 222 -19.79 -8.49 -9.70
C VAL A 222 -20.84 -7.53 -9.13
N ASP A 223 -22.10 -7.62 -9.58
CA ASP A 223 -23.19 -6.77 -9.11
C ASP A 223 -23.48 -6.97 -7.62
N GLU A 224 -23.41 -8.20 -7.13
CA GLU A 224 -23.52 -8.51 -5.70
C GLU A 224 -22.38 -7.86 -4.89
N LEU A 225 -21.13 -7.94 -5.37
CA LEU A 225 -19.97 -7.31 -4.77
C LEU A 225 -20.08 -5.77 -4.78
N VAL A 226 -20.49 -5.20 -5.92
CA VAL A 226 -20.73 -3.75 -6.06
C VAL A 226 -21.80 -3.29 -5.09
N THR A 227 -22.94 -3.99 -5.05
CA THR A 227 -24.08 -3.64 -4.19
C THR A 227 -23.69 -3.72 -2.72
N SER A 228 -22.98 -4.77 -2.30
CA SER A 228 -22.51 -4.93 -0.92
C SER A 228 -21.53 -3.79 -0.52
N SER A 229 -20.56 -3.48 -1.38
CA SER A 229 -19.61 -2.39 -1.15
C SER A 229 -20.29 -1.02 -1.14
N ALA A 230 -21.16 -0.75 -2.12
CA ALA A 230 -21.92 0.49 -2.23
C ALA A 230 -22.86 0.71 -1.03
N ASP A 231 -23.52 -0.34 -0.55
CA ASP A 231 -24.38 -0.28 0.63
C ASP A 231 -23.59 0.04 1.91
N ALA A 232 -22.40 -0.54 2.08
CA ALA A 232 -21.53 -0.24 3.20
C ALA A 232 -21.06 1.23 3.15
N GLU A 233 -20.67 1.71 1.96
CA GLU A 233 -20.27 3.10 1.75
C GLU A 233 -21.44 4.06 1.93
N ARG A 234 -22.61 3.76 1.37
CA ARG A 234 -23.83 4.56 1.55
C ARG A 234 -24.18 4.73 3.01
N ARG A 235 -24.10 3.66 3.82
CA ARG A 235 -24.38 3.73 5.27
C ARG A 235 -23.35 4.60 6.01
N LEU A 236 -22.08 4.57 5.61
CA LEU A 236 -21.03 5.41 6.14
C LEU A 236 -21.26 6.89 5.76
N LEU A 237 -21.50 7.17 4.47
CA LEU A 237 -21.76 8.51 3.95
C LEU A 237 -23.00 9.14 4.61
N PHE A 238 -24.10 8.37 4.72
CA PHE A 238 -25.30 8.82 5.41
C PHE A 238 -25.01 9.17 6.88
N ALA A 239 -24.26 8.32 7.59
CA ALA A 239 -23.89 8.60 8.99
C ALA A 239 -23.01 9.84 9.15
N ARG A 240 -22.14 10.12 8.17
CA ARG A 240 -21.35 11.36 8.13
C ARG A 240 -22.21 12.58 7.82
N SER A 241 -23.07 12.47 6.81
CA SER A 241 -23.88 13.58 6.30
C SER A 241 -24.94 14.07 7.28
N ILE A 242 -25.52 13.18 8.12
CA ILE A 242 -26.56 13.54 9.08
C ILE A 242 -26.06 14.44 10.21
N VAL A 243 -24.74 14.49 10.46
CA VAL A 243 -24.13 15.34 11.50
C VAL A 243 -24.39 16.81 11.24
N VAL A 244 -24.29 17.25 9.98
CA VAL A 244 -24.44 18.66 9.57
C VAL A 244 -25.83 19.19 9.82
N PRO A 245 -26.91 18.58 9.29
CA PRO A 245 -28.27 19.07 9.48
C PRO A 245 -28.71 19.01 10.96
N LEU A 246 -28.31 17.98 11.71
CA LEU A 246 -28.61 17.89 13.13
C LEU A 246 -27.95 19.03 13.90
N TYR A 247 -26.66 19.30 13.63
CA TYR A 247 -25.96 20.39 14.29
C TYR A 247 -26.57 21.75 13.93
N SER A 248 -26.87 22.04 12.67
CA SER A 248 -27.47 23.32 12.26
C SER A 248 -28.87 23.53 12.86
N THR A 249 -29.68 22.45 12.92
CA THR A 249 -31.02 22.54 13.57
C THR A 249 -30.90 22.88 15.05
N LEU A 250 -30.01 22.18 15.77
CA LEU A 250 -29.75 22.47 17.18
C LEU A 250 -29.20 23.90 17.37
N ALA A 251 -28.34 24.35 16.45
CA ALA A 251 -27.78 25.69 16.46
C ALA A 251 -28.85 26.78 16.27
N TYR A 252 -29.80 26.58 15.35
CA TYR A 252 -30.93 27.50 15.17
C TYR A 252 -31.85 27.52 16.37
N LEU A 253 -32.12 26.36 16.99
CA LEU A 253 -32.89 26.32 18.24
C LEU A 253 -32.21 27.08 19.38
N ALA A 254 -30.87 26.97 19.50
CA ALA A 254 -30.13 27.75 20.48
C ALA A 254 -30.17 29.27 20.20
N LEU A 255 -30.14 29.68 18.92
CA LEU A 255 -30.27 31.08 18.53
C LEU A 255 -31.63 31.65 18.90
N ILE A 256 -32.70 30.89 18.62
CA ILE A 256 -34.08 31.29 19.02
C ILE A 256 -34.19 31.40 20.55
N GLY A 257 -33.63 30.43 21.28
CA GLY A 257 -33.61 30.43 22.73
C GLY A 257 -32.83 31.62 23.31
N ALA A 258 -31.70 31.99 22.70
CA ALA A 258 -30.92 33.15 23.09
C ALA A 258 -31.70 34.45 22.84
N LEU A 259 -32.39 34.59 21.70
CA LEU A 259 -33.22 35.75 21.38
C LEU A 259 -34.39 35.89 22.37
N ALA A 260 -35.07 34.78 22.68
CA ALA A 260 -36.13 34.77 23.68
C ALA A 260 -35.61 35.18 25.09
N GLY A 261 -34.43 34.70 25.48
CA GLY A 261 -33.81 35.07 26.75
C GLY A 261 -33.47 36.57 26.84
N ILE A 262 -33.05 37.18 25.74
CA ILE A 262 -32.74 38.62 25.65
C ILE A 262 -34.02 39.47 25.77
N THR A 263 -35.09 39.04 25.10
CA THR A 263 -36.38 39.77 25.19
C THR A 263 -36.95 39.74 26.61
N ILE A 264 -36.77 38.64 27.33
CA ILE A 264 -37.21 38.52 28.74
C ILE A 264 -36.33 39.36 29.67
N SER A 265 -35.05 39.59 29.38
CA SER A 265 -34.10 40.33 30.24
C SER A 265 -34.11 41.84 30.07
N ASN A 266 -34.98 42.43 29.23
CA ASN A 266 -35.09 43.85 28.93
C ASN A 266 -33.76 44.55 28.59
N ALA A 267 -32.88 43.91 27.82
CA ALA A 267 -31.59 44.46 27.43
C ALA A 267 -31.76 45.64 26.45
N THR A 268 -31.30 46.85 26.86
CA THR A 268 -31.52 48.11 26.14
C THR A 268 -30.49 48.45 25.06
N ASN A 269 -29.37 47.68 24.96
CA ASN A 269 -28.28 48.00 24.03
C ASN A 269 -28.39 47.19 22.73
N VAL A 270 -29.13 47.70 21.76
CA VAL A 270 -29.43 47.04 20.47
C VAL A 270 -28.16 46.82 19.63
N ALA A 271 -27.17 47.73 19.69
CA ALA A 271 -25.92 47.61 18.95
C ALA A 271 -25.05 46.44 19.46
N ALA A 272 -24.95 46.29 20.78
CA ALA A 272 -24.24 45.15 21.39
C ALA A 272 -24.93 43.80 21.06
N LEU A 273 -26.26 43.82 20.99
CA LEU A 273 -27.08 42.67 20.58
C LEU A 273 -26.79 42.23 19.15
N GLY A 274 -26.74 43.17 18.21
CA GLY A 274 -26.40 42.87 16.80
C GLY A 274 -25.00 42.24 16.64
N ALA A 275 -24.01 42.81 17.37
CA ALA A 275 -22.66 42.26 17.38
C ALA A 275 -22.61 40.82 17.92
N VAL A 276 -23.28 40.54 19.05
CA VAL A 276 -23.36 39.21 19.65
C VAL A 276 -24.05 38.22 18.72
N MET A 277 -25.15 38.61 18.06
CA MET A 277 -25.84 37.74 17.08
C MET A 277 -24.92 37.37 15.90
N LEU A 278 -24.17 38.30 15.33
CA LEU A 278 -23.24 38.04 14.23
C LEU A 278 -22.10 37.13 14.70
N ILE A 279 -21.52 37.39 15.86
CA ILE A 279 -20.47 36.52 16.44
C ILE A 279 -21.04 35.13 16.74
N MET A 280 -22.26 35.01 17.24
CA MET A 280 -22.94 33.76 17.54
C MET A 280 -23.18 32.91 16.27
N LEU A 281 -23.72 33.53 15.21
CA LEU A 281 -23.88 32.84 13.91
C LEU A 281 -22.56 32.31 13.37
N ARG A 282 -21.51 33.11 13.54
CA ARG A 282 -20.16 32.69 13.07
C ARG A 282 -19.55 31.61 13.96
N ALA A 283 -19.71 31.71 15.27
CA ALA A 283 -19.29 30.69 16.23
C ALA A 283 -19.99 29.34 15.95
N LEU A 284 -21.29 29.37 15.61
CA LEU A 284 -22.02 28.16 15.19
C LEU A 284 -21.44 27.53 13.91
N SER A 285 -21.05 28.36 12.94
CA SER A 285 -20.39 27.85 11.71
C SER A 285 -19.07 27.15 12.01
N TYR A 286 -18.23 27.67 12.89
CA TYR A 286 -17.00 27.01 13.32
C TYR A 286 -17.27 25.77 14.15
N GLY A 287 -18.27 25.78 15.03
CA GLY A 287 -18.72 24.60 15.74
C GLY A 287 -19.18 23.48 14.82
N GLN A 288 -19.91 23.79 13.73
CA GLN A 288 -20.30 22.88 12.70
C GLN A 288 -19.06 22.29 11.97
N ALA A 289 -18.08 23.13 11.61
CA ALA A 289 -16.83 22.69 10.98
C ALA A 289 -16.03 21.74 11.89
N ILE A 290 -15.97 21.99 13.20
CA ILE A 290 -15.35 21.10 14.19
C ILE A 290 -16.07 19.75 14.23
N GLN A 291 -17.40 19.73 14.25
CA GLN A 291 -18.19 18.50 14.25
C GLN A 291 -17.99 17.69 12.95
N ASN A 292 -17.95 18.36 11.80
CA ASN A 292 -17.65 17.75 10.52
C ASN A 292 -16.25 17.12 10.50
N ALA A 293 -15.25 17.89 10.94
CA ALA A 293 -13.88 17.40 11.04
C ALA A 293 -13.81 16.16 11.93
N HIS A 294 -14.45 16.19 13.08
CA HIS A 294 -14.47 15.06 14.01
C HIS A 294 -15.18 13.83 13.44
N SER A 295 -16.33 14.01 12.77
CA SER A 295 -17.05 12.92 12.10
C SER A 295 -16.22 12.31 10.96
N SER A 296 -15.55 13.14 10.17
CA SER A 296 -14.67 12.69 9.09
C SER A 296 -13.46 11.91 9.62
N VAL A 297 -12.82 12.39 10.71
CA VAL A 297 -11.75 11.66 11.41
C VAL A 297 -12.25 10.30 11.88
N ALA A 298 -13.42 10.24 12.54
CA ALA A 298 -13.99 8.99 13.03
C ALA A 298 -14.26 7.97 11.90
N GLY A 299 -14.69 8.46 10.73
CA GLY A 299 -14.97 7.61 9.58
C GLY A 299 -13.73 7.18 8.80
N SER A 300 -12.64 7.96 8.81
CA SER A 300 -11.39 7.61 8.13
C SER A 300 -10.42 6.83 9.01
N LEU A 301 -10.57 6.89 10.33
CA LEU A 301 -9.69 6.24 11.30
C LEU A 301 -9.55 4.72 11.10
N PRO A 302 -10.62 3.93 10.81
CA PRO A 302 -10.51 2.49 10.58
C PRO A 302 -9.61 2.13 9.40
N PHE A 303 -9.61 2.93 8.34
CA PHE A 303 -8.73 2.72 7.17
C PHE A 303 -7.26 2.92 7.55
N VAL A 304 -6.99 3.95 8.35
CA VAL A 304 -5.63 4.24 8.85
C VAL A 304 -5.17 3.18 9.86
N GLU A 305 -6.06 2.71 10.74
CA GLU A 305 -5.77 1.62 11.68
C GLU A 305 -5.42 0.33 10.92
N ARG A 306 -6.19 -0.02 9.88
CA ARG A 306 -5.91 -1.19 9.03
C ARG A 306 -4.58 -1.04 8.29
N LEU A 307 -4.32 0.14 7.68
CA LEU A 307 -3.05 0.41 7.02
C LEU A 307 -1.86 0.26 7.98
N GLN A 308 -2.01 0.71 9.24
CA GLN A 308 -0.98 0.54 10.27
C GLN A 308 -0.75 -0.95 10.60
N VAL A 309 -1.79 -1.75 10.71
CA VAL A 309 -1.68 -3.20 10.96
C VAL A 309 -0.90 -3.88 9.84
N GLU A 310 -1.22 -3.57 8.58
CA GLU A 310 -0.51 -4.15 7.44
C GLU A 310 0.95 -3.67 7.37
N LEU A 311 1.21 -2.39 7.63
CA LEU A 311 2.57 -1.87 7.70
C LEU A 311 3.40 -2.54 8.80
N ASP A 312 2.80 -2.75 9.97
CA ASP A 312 3.47 -3.42 11.09
C ASP A 312 3.70 -4.91 10.77
N ARG A 313 2.77 -5.57 10.06
CA ARG A 313 2.92 -6.95 9.55
C ARG A 313 4.11 -7.05 8.57
N TYR A 314 4.20 -6.16 7.58
CA TYR A 314 5.32 -6.14 6.64
C TYR A 314 6.66 -5.88 7.34
N ARG A 315 6.71 -4.95 8.30
CA ARG A 315 7.92 -4.66 9.07
C ARG A 315 8.34 -5.81 9.98
N ALA A 316 7.39 -6.44 10.66
CA ALA A 316 7.65 -7.60 11.52
C ALA A 316 8.12 -8.81 10.71
N GLY A 317 7.59 -8.94 9.49
CA GLY A 317 7.96 -9.99 8.55
C GLY A 317 9.15 -9.64 7.67
N ARG A 318 9.96 -8.64 8.00
CA ARG A 318 11.19 -8.34 7.26
C ARG A 318 12.12 -9.54 7.29
N GLN A 319 12.64 -9.89 6.10
CA GLN A 319 13.54 -11.03 5.98
C GLN A 319 14.82 -10.77 6.79
N TYR A 320 15.22 -11.78 7.56
CA TYR A 320 16.51 -11.73 8.25
C TYR A 320 17.63 -11.76 7.22
N ASP A 321 18.58 -10.84 7.34
CA ASP A 321 19.77 -10.76 6.51
C ASP A 321 20.97 -11.25 7.34
N GLY A 322 21.57 -12.36 6.91
CA GLY A 322 22.76 -12.90 7.54
C GLY A 322 23.97 -11.96 7.33
N GLN A 323 24.92 -12.03 8.23
CA GLN A 323 26.10 -11.15 8.25
C GLN A 323 27.32 -11.78 7.60
N GLN A 324 27.31 -13.08 7.33
CA GLN A 324 28.47 -13.79 6.79
C GLN A 324 28.56 -13.61 5.26
N PRO A 325 29.74 -13.31 4.73
CA PRO A 325 29.93 -13.22 3.29
C PRO A 325 29.81 -14.60 2.62
N VAL A 326 29.21 -14.61 1.42
CA VAL A 326 29.16 -15.80 0.56
C VAL A 326 30.42 -15.88 -0.29
N GLY A 327 31.46 -16.49 0.21
CA GLY A 327 32.71 -16.64 -0.54
C GLY A 327 32.53 -17.48 -1.82
N HIS A 328 32.01 -18.69 -1.68
CA HIS A 328 31.75 -19.66 -2.74
C HIS A 328 30.55 -20.54 -2.33
N VAL A 329 29.65 -20.88 -3.27
CA VAL A 329 28.50 -21.74 -2.96
C VAL A 329 28.94 -23.19 -2.69
N GLY A 330 29.88 -23.70 -3.48
CA GLY A 330 30.42 -25.05 -3.32
C GLY A 330 29.36 -26.13 -3.36
N ASP A 331 29.55 -27.15 -2.52
CA ASP A 331 28.56 -28.19 -2.31
C ASP A 331 27.37 -27.67 -1.50
N LEU A 332 26.16 -27.97 -1.96
CA LEU A 332 24.91 -27.65 -1.25
C LEU A 332 24.43 -28.90 -0.50
N THR A 333 24.48 -28.87 0.83
CA THR A 333 24.12 -30.01 1.68
C THR A 333 22.84 -29.70 2.46
N LEU A 334 21.87 -30.58 2.35
CA LEU A 334 20.65 -30.57 3.15
C LEU A 334 20.81 -31.61 4.26
N ASN A 335 20.64 -31.21 5.52
CA ASN A 335 20.74 -32.07 6.71
C ASN A 335 19.39 -32.10 7.42
N ASP A 336 18.69 -33.22 7.33
CA ASP A 336 17.40 -33.53 7.99
C ASP A 336 16.36 -32.39 7.83
N VAL A 337 16.34 -31.81 6.64
CA VAL A 337 15.49 -30.64 6.33
C VAL A 337 14.04 -31.03 6.38
N SER A 338 13.29 -30.38 7.30
CA SER A 338 11.85 -30.50 7.42
C SER A 338 11.21 -29.11 7.30
N PHE A 339 10.00 -29.06 6.73
CA PHE A 339 9.28 -27.80 6.55
C PHE A 339 7.77 -27.97 6.69
N SER A 340 7.12 -27.00 7.36
CA SER A 340 5.66 -26.88 7.47
C SER A 340 5.24 -25.44 7.09
N TYR A 341 4.14 -25.32 6.32
CA TYR A 341 3.42 -24.04 6.16
C TYR A 341 2.46 -23.93 7.33
N GLU A 342 2.55 -23.00 8.21
CA GLU A 342 1.70 -22.90 9.39
C GLU A 342 1.63 -24.24 10.19
N ASP A 343 1.69 -24.26 11.44
CA ASP A 343 1.98 -25.37 12.37
C ASP A 343 1.26 -26.74 12.18
N GLU A 344 0.46 -26.95 11.15
CA GLU A 344 -0.44 -28.12 11.07
C GLU A 344 -0.05 -29.20 10.05
N ARG A 345 0.69 -28.90 8.97
CA ARG A 345 1.03 -29.91 7.97
C ARG A 345 2.48 -29.84 7.52
N ARG A 346 3.25 -30.83 7.88
CA ARG A 346 4.60 -31.00 7.33
C ARG A 346 4.53 -31.31 5.83
N VAL A 347 5.25 -30.52 5.05
CA VAL A 347 5.36 -30.68 3.58
C VAL A 347 6.66 -31.34 3.19
N LEU A 348 7.73 -31.16 3.98
CA LEU A 348 8.99 -31.88 3.81
C LEU A 348 9.36 -32.57 5.12
N HIS A 349 9.89 -33.78 5.03
CA HIS A 349 10.20 -34.66 6.16
C HIS A 349 11.64 -35.16 6.05
N GLU A 350 12.54 -34.62 6.87
CA GLU A 350 13.89 -35.12 7.10
C GLU A 350 14.67 -35.40 5.78
N VAL A 351 14.64 -34.42 4.86
CA VAL A 351 15.33 -34.53 3.57
C VAL A 351 16.82 -34.29 3.79
N SER A 352 17.65 -35.32 3.51
CA SER A 352 19.11 -35.28 3.63
C SER A 352 19.76 -35.69 2.33
N LEU A 353 20.60 -34.83 1.74
CA LEU A 353 21.35 -35.07 0.52
C LEU A 353 22.47 -34.02 0.35
N THR A 354 23.40 -34.31 -0.57
CA THR A 354 24.41 -33.33 -0.99
C THR A 354 24.42 -33.22 -2.51
N ILE A 355 24.30 -31.99 -3.01
CA ILE A 355 24.51 -31.65 -4.43
C ILE A 355 25.92 -31.12 -4.54
N HIS A 356 26.75 -31.76 -5.38
CA HIS A 356 28.15 -31.39 -5.54
C HIS A 356 28.33 -30.18 -6.47
N HIS A 357 29.40 -29.46 -6.28
CA HIS A 357 29.77 -28.35 -7.15
C HIS A 357 29.85 -28.79 -8.63
N LYS A 358 29.21 -28.01 -9.52
CA LYS A 358 29.09 -28.29 -10.96
C LYS A 358 28.33 -29.58 -11.32
N GLU A 359 27.51 -30.07 -10.43
CA GLU A 359 26.60 -31.17 -10.69
C GLU A 359 25.27 -30.69 -11.29
N VAL A 360 24.71 -31.45 -12.19
CA VAL A 360 23.36 -31.25 -12.73
C VAL A 360 22.40 -32.21 -12.05
N VAL A 361 21.50 -31.68 -11.23
CA VAL A 361 20.52 -32.48 -10.47
C VAL A 361 19.11 -32.24 -10.97
N GLY A 362 18.40 -33.31 -11.33
CA GLY A 362 16.97 -33.26 -11.63
C GLY A 362 16.13 -33.50 -10.38
N ILE A 363 15.00 -32.78 -10.22
CA ILE A 363 14.00 -33.02 -9.17
C ILE A 363 12.72 -33.51 -9.84
N VAL A 364 12.26 -34.70 -9.46
CA VAL A 364 11.01 -35.27 -9.94
C VAL A 364 10.11 -35.71 -8.78
N GLY A 365 8.83 -35.84 -9.04
CA GLY A 365 7.84 -36.30 -8.07
C GLY A 365 6.44 -35.85 -8.44
N PRO A 366 5.42 -36.40 -7.82
CA PRO A 366 4.03 -36.01 -8.08
C PRO A 366 3.76 -34.53 -7.72
N SER A 367 2.69 -33.97 -8.30
CA SER A 367 2.21 -32.65 -7.92
C SER A 367 1.86 -32.63 -6.42
N GLY A 368 2.24 -31.57 -5.71
CA GLY A 368 2.09 -31.49 -4.25
C GLY A 368 3.12 -32.30 -3.44
N GLY A 369 4.10 -32.94 -4.10
CA GLY A 369 5.14 -33.74 -3.42
C GLY A 369 6.17 -32.95 -2.62
N GLY A 370 6.16 -31.58 -2.69
CA GLY A 370 7.09 -30.73 -1.94
C GLY A 370 8.23 -30.13 -2.78
N LYS A 371 8.27 -30.35 -4.09
CA LYS A 371 9.35 -29.87 -4.99
C LYS A 371 9.55 -28.35 -4.94
N SER A 372 8.49 -27.57 -5.15
CA SER A 372 8.58 -26.10 -5.13
C SER A 372 8.94 -25.55 -3.75
N THR A 373 8.51 -26.23 -2.68
CA THR A 373 8.92 -25.91 -1.31
C THR A 373 10.42 -26.12 -1.11
N LEU A 374 10.94 -27.24 -1.61
CA LEU A 374 12.38 -27.54 -1.55
C LEU A 374 13.20 -26.49 -2.31
N VAL A 375 12.74 -26.10 -3.50
CA VAL A 375 13.34 -25.00 -4.28
C VAL A 375 13.34 -23.69 -3.50
N GLN A 376 12.22 -23.29 -2.89
CA GLN A 376 12.15 -22.06 -2.08
C GLN A 376 13.12 -22.08 -0.89
N LEU A 377 13.33 -23.25 -0.28
CA LEU A 377 14.30 -23.42 0.80
C LEU A 377 15.74 -23.28 0.29
N MET A 378 16.10 -23.93 -0.85
CA MET A 378 17.44 -23.79 -1.46
C MET A 378 17.73 -22.36 -1.91
N LEU A 379 16.72 -21.63 -2.40
CA LEU A 379 16.83 -20.20 -2.74
C LEU A 379 16.95 -19.29 -1.49
N GLY A 380 16.72 -19.82 -0.29
CA GLY A 380 16.67 -19.02 0.92
C GLY A 380 15.46 -18.08 1.01
N LEU A 381 14.41 -18.32 0.23
CA LEU A 381 13.13 -17.58 0.31
C LEU A 381 12.34 -17.97 1.56
N ARG A 382 12.63 -19.15 2.11
CA ARG A 382 12.07 -19.68 3.36
C ARG A 382 13.17 -20.34 4.17
N ASP A 383 12.98 -20.38 5.48
CA ASP A 383 13.88 -21.09 6.38
C ASP A 383 13.27 -22.47 6.72
N PRO A 384 14.06 -23.53 6.88
CA PRO A 384 13.55 -24.83 7.28
C PRO A 384 12.96 -24.78 8.70
N SER A 385 11.88 -25.53 8.95
CA SER A 385 11.29 -25.65 10.29
C SER A 385 12.17 -26.49 11.23
N ALA A 386 12.96 -27.42 10.68
CA ALA A 386 13.99 -28.20 11.36
C ALA A 386 15.06 -28.63 10.36
N GLY A 387 16.25 -28.95 10.86
CA GLY A 387 17.41 -29.26 10.05
C GLY A 387 18.13 -28.01 9.55
N SER A 388 19.02 -28.15 8.57
CA SER A 388 19.79 -27.03 8.03
C SER A 388 20.17 -27.26 6.57
N ILE A 389 20.37 -26.15 5.84
CA ILE A 389 20.91 -26.15 4.47
C ILE A 389 22.26 -25.44 4.53
N LEU A 390 23.28 -26.13 4.06
CA LEU A 390 24.66 -25.65 4.10
C LEU A 390 25.17 -25.43 2.66
N ALA A 391 25.87 -24.33 2.44
CA ALA A 391 26.65 -24.07 1.24
C ALA A 391 28.14 -23.98 1.62
N ALA A 392 28.98 -24.78 0.97
CA ALA A 392 30.39 -24.97 1.36
C ALA A 392 30.57 -25.21 2.89
N GLY A 393 29.68 -25.99 3.49
CA GLY A 393 29.70 -26.37 4.90
C GLY A 393 29.19 -25.29 5.89
N ARG A 394 28.65 -24.15 5.40
CA ARG A 394 28.10 -23.08 6.25
C ARG A 394 26.60 -22.92 6.08
N PRO A 395 25.84 -22.64 7.15
CA PRO A 395 24.39 -22.45 7.04
C PRO A 395 24.02 -21.23 6.16
N ILE A 396 23.15 -21.43 5.18
CA ILE A 396 22.73 -20.33 4.28
C ILE A 396 21.94 -19.23 4.99
N ILE A 397 21.33 -19.54 6.14
CA ILE A 397 20.58 -18.54 6.94
C ILE A 397 21.50 -17.50 7.57
N GLU A 398 22.78 -17.82 7.79
CA GLU A 398 23.78 -16.90 8.36
C GLU A 398 24.45 -16.03 7.30
N MET A 399 24.26 -16.34 6.01
CA MET A 399 24.88 -15.65 4.89
C MET A 399 24.12 -14.37 4.50
N SER A 400 24.86 -13.39 3.96
CA SER A 400 24.25 -12.20 3.35
C SER A 400 23.31 -12.60 2.20
N ARG A 401 22.05 -12.18 2.30
CA ARG A 401 21.02 -12.47 1.30
C ARG A 401 21.33 -11.80 -0.05
N ASP A 402 21.90 -10.60 -0.02
CA ASP A 402 22.30 -9.90 -1.24
C ASP A 402 23.39 -10.65 -1.99
N GLU A 403 24.42 -11.14 -1.26
CA GLU A 403 25.48 -11.95 -1.89
C GLU A 403 24.97 -13.33 -2.32
N TRP A 404 24.08 -13.94 -1.53
CA TRP A 404 23.44 -15.21 -1.91
C TRP A 404 22.66 -15.08 -3.21
N ALA A 405 21.82 -14.06 -3.35
CA ALA A 405 21.01 -13.81 -4.54
C ALA A 405 21.83 -13.51 -5.81
N ARG A 406 23.05 -12.99 -5.68
CA ARG A 406 23.98 -12.82 -6.81
C ARG A 406 24.60 -14.15 -7.28
N LYS A 407 24.76 -15.12 -6.37
CA LYS A 407 25.40 -16.40 -6.66
C LYS A 407 24.42 -17.54 -6.91
N VAL A 408 23.21 -17.42 -6.38
CA VAL A 408 22.14 -18.41 -6.52
C VAL A 408 20.95 -17.77 -7.21
N THR A 409 20.61 -18.24 -8.38
CA THR A 409 19.58 -17.63 -9.21
C THR A 409 18.49 -18.60 -9.60
N PHE A 410 17.36 -18.08 -10.05
CA PHE A 410 16.16 -18.84 -10.32
C PHE A 410 15.51 -18.43 -11.65
N VAL A 411 15.09 -19.43 -12.42
CA VAL A 411 14.24 -19.27 -13.60
C VAL A 411 12.88 -19.90 -13.29
N PRO A 412 11.80 -19.10 -13.18
CA PRO A 412 10.47 -19.61 -12.87
C PRO A 412 9.83 -20.35 -14.05
N GLN A 413 8.82 -21.14 -13.78
CA GLN A 413 8.00 -21.83 -14.77
C GLN A 413 7.31 -20.84 -15.72
N GLU A 414 6.69 -19.80 -15.16
CA GLU A 414 6.07 -18.71 -15.93
C GLU A 414 7.00 -17.51 -16.02
N ALA A 415 7.21 -17.03 -17.24
CA ALA A 415 8.05 -15.86 -17.48
C ALA A 415 7.35 -14.57 -17.05
N HIS A 416 7.81 -13.96 -15.97
CA HIS A 416 7.31 -12.65 -15.53
C HIS A 416 8.21 -11.52 -16.04
N LEU A 417 7.70 -10.76 -17.01
CA LEU A 417 8.40 -9.63 -17.59
C LEU A 417 7.79 -8.30 -17.10
N VAL A 418 8.65 -7.30 -16.93
CA VAL A 418 8.25 -5.93 -16.58
C VAL A 418 8.12 -5.07 -17.84
N ALA A 419 7.25 -4.08 -17.82
CA ALA A 419 7.17 -3.09 -18.89
C ALA A 419 8.52 -2.36 -19.03
N GLY A 420 9.06 -2.35 -20.25
CA GLY A 420 10.38 -1.82 -20.57
C GLY A 420 10.97 -2.50 -21.80
N THR A 421 12.25 -2.34 -22.00
CA THR A 421 12.99 -2.93 -23.13
C THR A 421 13.50 -4.34 -22.80
N VAL A 422 14.04 -5.04 -23.81
CA VAL A 422 14.76 -6.31 -23.63
C VAL A 422 15.93 -6.11 -22.64
N ALA A 423 16.73 -5.04 -22.84
CA ALA A 423 17.84 -4.72 -21.94
C ALA A 423 17.37 -4.47 -20.48
N ASP A 424 16.27 -3.72 -20.30
CA ASP A 424 15.72 -3.47 -18.96
C ASP A 424 15.27 -4.75 -18.26
N ASN A 425 14.69 -5.68 -19.02
CA ASN A 425 14.27 -6.98 -18.48
C ASN A 425 15.42 -7.90 -18.12
N ILE A 426 16.54 -7.87 -18.85
CA ILE A 426 17.76 -8.63 -18.47
C ILE A 426 18.41 -7.98 -17.24
N ARG A 427 18.51 -6.63 -17.23
CA ARG A 427 19.06 -5.86 -16.10
C ARG A 427 18.22 -5.98 -14.83
N LEU A 428 16.91 -5.92 -14.93
CA LEU A 428 15.91 -5.99 -13.85
C LEU A 428 16.30 -5.12 -12.64
N PHE A 429 16.32 -3.78 -12.81
CA PHE A 429 16.62 -2.78 -11.78
C PHE A 429 18.03 -2.88 -11.12
N ARG A 430 18.99 -3.64 -11.71
CA ARG A 430 20.37 -3.73 -11.24
C ARG A 430 21.22 -2.71 -11.99
N ASP A 431 21.43 -1.53 -11.40
CA ASP A 431 22.09 -0.39 -12.05
C ASP A 431 23.58 -0.66 -12.36
N ASP A 432 24.22 -1.59 -11.66
CA ASP A 432 25.60 -2.01 -11.82
C ASP A 432 25.83 -2.99 -12.99
N VAL A 433 24.77 -3.48 -13.63
CA VAL A 433 24.85 -4.38 -14.78
C VAL A 433 25.17 -3.62 -16.08
N SER A 434 26.38 -3.87 -16.62
CA SER A 434 26.82 -3.24 -17.88
C SER A 434 26.15 -3.84 -19.11
N MET A 435 26.19 -3.10 -20.23
CA MET A 435 25.65 -3.59 -21.51
C MET A 435 26.38 -4.84 -22.02
N GLU A 436 27.71 -4.91 -21.80
CA GLU A 436 28.50 -6.10 -22.17
C GLU A 436 28.08 -7.35 -21.36
N ALA A 437 27.65 -7.15 -20.11
CA ALA A 437 27.11 -8.25 -19.30
C ALA A 437 25.75 -8.72 -19.83
N ILE A 438 24.89 -7.78 -20.24
CA ILE A 438 23.60 -8.07 -20.89
C ILE A 438 23.79 -8.85 -22.17
N GLU A 439 24.66 -8.37 -23.06
CA GLU A 439 24.96 -9.04 -24.34
C GLU A 439 25.53 -10.44 -24.13
N ARG A 440 26.45 -10.60 -23.18
CA ARG A 440 27.00 -11.92 -22.82
C ARG A 440 25.89 -12.86 -22.31
N ALA A 441 25.02 -12.39 -21.44
CA ALA A 441 23.91 -13.21 -20.91
C ALA A 441 22.92 -13.58 -22.01
N ALA A 442 22.60 -12.66 -22.91
CA ALA A 442 21.74 -12.94 -24.06
C ALA A 442 22.37 -13.99 -25.01
N ARG A 443 23.69 -13.94 -25.25
CA ARG A 443 24.40 -14.98 -26.02
C ARG A 443 24.32 -16.34 -25.34
N LEU A 444 24.59 -16.40 -24.04
CA LEU A 444 24.49 -17.66 -23.27
C LEU A 444 23.08 -18.24 -23.28
N ALA A 445 22.05 -17.41 -23.29
CA ALA A 445 20.65 -17.83 -23.36
C ALA A 445 20.14 -18.10 -24.79
N HIS A 446 21.00 -18.09 -25.79
CA HIS A 446 20.63 -18.18 -27.23
C HIS A 446 19.52 -17.21 -27.65
N LEU A 447 19.57 -15.98 -27.14
CA LEU A 447 18.59 -14.91 -27.43
C LEU A 447 19.15 -13.88 -28.43
N SER A 448 20.46 -13.88 -28.70
CA SER A 448 21.13 -12.86 -29.51
C SER A 448 20.62 -12.81 -30.95
N ASP A 449 20.33 -13.96 -31.58
CA ASP A 449 19.81 -14.00 -32.94
C ASP A 449 18.39 -13.44 -33.02
N ASP A 450 17.55 -13.71 -32.02
CA ASP A 450 16.22 -13.10 -31.91
C ASP A 450 16.34 -11.59 -31.78
N ILE A 451 17.20 -11.11 -30.88
CA ILE A 451 17.42 -9.67 -30.65
C ILE A 451 17.96 -8.99 -31.91
N ALA A 452 18.89 -9.64 -32.63
CA ALA A 452 19.42 -9.11 -33.87
C ALA A 452 18.36 -9.02 -34.99
N SER A 453 17.31 -9.82 -34.92
CA SER A 453 16.17 -9.74 -35.86
C SER A 453 15.22 -8.59 -35.58
N PHE A 454 15.30 -7.97 -34.40
CA PHE A 454 14.46 -6.84 -34.04
C PHE A 454 15.07 -5.54 -34.55
N PRO A 455 14.29 -4.64 -35.19
CA PRO A 455 14.80 -3.35 -35.67
C PRO A 455 15.42 -2.51 -34.54
N GLU A 456 14.86 -2.59 -33.34
CA GLU A 456 15.29 -1.84 -32.15
C GLU A 456 16.38 -2.57 -31.35
N GLY A 457 16.71 -3.83 -31.68
CA GLY A 457 17.68 -4.63 -30.94
C GLY A 457 17.34 -4.78 -29.45
N TYR A 458 18.27 -4.46 -28.58
CA TYR A 458 18.10 -4.48 -27.13
C TYR A 458 17.12 -3.44 -26.58
N ASP A 459 16.85 -2.37 -27.34
CA ASP A 459 15.90 -1.32 -26.97
C ASP A 459 14.46 -1.66 -27.36
N ARG A 460 14.22 -2.84 -27.94
CA ARG A 460 12.88 -3.31 -28.29
C ARG A 460 11.99 -3.42 -27.03
N PRO A 461 10.81 -2.75 -27.02
CA PRO A 461 9.83 -2.90 -25.95
C PRO A 461 9.26 -4.30 -25.91
N VAL A 462 9.25 -4.94 -24.74
CA VAL A 462 8.68 -6.30 -24.57
C VAL A 462 7.14 -6.31 -24.49
N GLY A 463 6.52 -5.15 -24.35
CA GLY A 463 5.07 -5.01 -24.14
C GLY A 463 4.64 -5.30 -22.71
N GLU A 464 3.34 -5.13 -22.45
CA GLU A 464 2.77 -5.50 -21.15
C GLU A 464 2.88 -7.02 -20.96
N LEU A 465 3.42 -7.44 -19.82
CA LEU A 465 3.66 -8.85 -19.47
C LEU A 465 4.39 -9.65 -20.57
N GLY A 466 5.18 -8.98 -21.41
CA GLY A 466 5.94 -9.64 -22.48
C GLY A 466 5.14 -9.95 -23.76
N GLY A 467 3.96 -9.37 -23.95
CA GLY A 467 3.05 -9.67 -25.05
C GLY A 467 3.62 -9.50 -26.47
N HIS A 468 4.77 -8.87 -26.63
CA HIS A 468 5.45 -8.72 -27.93
C HIS A 468 6.48 -9.82 -28.23
N LEU A 469 6.67 -10.78 -27.33
CA LEU A 469 7.63 -11.89 -27.45
C LEU A 469 6.90 -13.22 -27.46
N SER A 470 7.45 -14.21 -28.19
CA SER A 470 6.97 -15.59 -28.10
C SER A 470 7.30 -16.19 -26.72
N GLY A 471 6.58 -17.24 -26.29
CA GLY A 471 6.85 -17.92 -25.01
C GLY A 471 8.29 -18.39 -24.88
N GLY A 472 8.89 -18.91 -25.97
CA GLY A 472 10.29 -19.29 -25.99
C GLY A 472 11.26 -18.12 -25.84
N GLN A 473 10.95 -16.97 -26.45
CA GLN A 473 11.75 -15.74 -26.27
C GLN A 473 11.62 -15.20 -24.84
N GLN A 474 10.42 -15.22 -24.26
CA GLN A 474 10.20 -14.82 -22.86
C GLN A 474 11.00 -15.68 -21.90
N GLN A 475 10.98 -17.01 -22.09
CA GLN A 475 11.71 -17.94 -21.23
C GLN A 475 13.23 -17.76 -21.35
N ARG A 476 13.76 -17.60 -22.59
CA ARG A 476 15.19 -17.31 -22.80
C ARG A 476 15.58 -15.93 -22.24
N LEU A 477 14.68 -14.96 -22.26
CA LEU A 477 14.90 -13.65 -21.63
C LEU A 477 15.01 -13.78 -20.10
N CYS A 478 14.15 -14.60 -19.47
CA CYS A 478 14.27 -14.92 -18.05
C CYS A 478 15.57 -15.66 -17.73
N LEU A 479 16.02 -16.57 -18.62
CA LEU A 479 17.30 -17.24 -18.48
C LEU A 479 18.48 -16.25 -18.60
N ALA A 480 18.45 -15.32 -19.58
CA ALA A 480 19.46 -14.26 -19.69
C ALA A 480 19.51 -13.38 -18.43
N ARG A 481 18.34 -12.99 -17.88
CA ARG A 481 18.21 -12.27 -16.60
C ARG A 481 18.91 -13.02 -15.46
N ALA A 482 18.73 -14.32 -15.40
CA ALA A 482 19.33 -15.18 -14.38
C ALA A 482 20.87 -15.27 -14.52
N LEU A 483 21.39 -15.26 -15.76
CA LEU A 483 22.81 -15.48 -16.07
C LEU A 483 23.68 -14.20 -16.04
N VAL A 484 23.08 -13.01 -15.95
CA VAL A 484 23.79 -11.74 -16.15
C VAL A 484 24.89 -11.49 -15.11
N GLU A 485 24.73 -11.94 -13.87
CA GLU A 485 25.69 -11.83 -12.75
C GLU A 485 26.62 -13.04 -12.59
N ARG A 486 26.59 -14.00 -13.52
CA ARG A 486 27.41 -15.23 -13.48
C ARG A 486 27.21 -16.03 -12.19
N PRO A 487 26.01 -16.55 -11.95
CA PRO A 487 25.74 -17.33 -10.75
C PRO A 487 26.59 -18.61 -10.67
N GLU A 488 26.73 -19.14 -9.46
CA GLU A 488 27.38 -20.43 -9.20
C GLU A 488 26.38 -21.59 -9.11
N LEU A 489 25.11 -21.27 -8.76
CA LEU A 489 23.99 -22.22 -8.73
C LEU A 489 22.79 -21.64 -9.49
N LEU A 490 22.32 -22.38 -10.47
CA LEU A 490 21.13 -22.07 -11.25
C LEU A 490 20.02 -23.08 -10.93
N ILE A 491 18.88 -22.60 -10.46
CA ILE A 491 17.68 -23.41 -10.22
C ILE A 491 16.63 -23.05 -11.27
N LEU A 492 16.08 -24.06 -11.95
CA LEU A 492 15.05 -23.88 -12.97
C LEU A 492 13.81 -24.68 -12.58
N ASP A 493 12.65 -24.02 -12.62
CA ASP A 493 11.35 -24.68 -12.39
C ASP A 493 10.66 -24.87 -13.74
N GLU A 494 10.57 -26.10 -14.21
CA GLU A 494 9.94 -26.50 -15.47
C GLU A 494 10.32 -25.64 -16.69
N PRO A 495 11.61 -25.46 -17.00
CA PRO A 495 12.06 -24.46 -17.98
C PRO A 495 11.59 -24.70 -19.42
N THR A 496 10.97 -25.86 -19.72
CA THR A 496 10.57 -26.26 -21.07
C THR A 496 9.08 -26.62 -21.19
N SER A 497 8.27 -26.45 -20.15
CA SER A 497 6.88 -26.96 -20.09
C SER A 497 5.95 -26.38 -21.17
N SER A 498 6.14 -25.12 -21.56
CA SER A 498 5.30 -24.40 -22.52
C SER A 498 5.99 -24.09 -23.87
N LEU A 499 7.14 -24.74 -24.16
CA LEU A 499 7.96 -24.41 -25.31
C LEU A 499 7.74 -25.33 -26.52
N ASP A 500 7.95 -24.77 -27.70
CA ASP A 500 8.09 -25.50 -28.93
C ASP A 500 9.43 -26.29 -28.97
N VAL A 501 9.52 -27.29 -29.82
CA VAL A 501 10.68 -28.20 -29.93
C VAL A 501 12.01 -27.44 -30.17
N ARG A 502 11.99 -26.38 -30.97
CA ARG A 502 13.17 -25.57 -31.25
C ARG A 502 13.65 -24.81 -30.02
N SER A 503 12.75 -24.18 -29.31
CA SER A 503 13.07 -23.43 -28.08
C SER A 503 13.54 -24.37 -26.96
N GLU A 504 12.92 -25.56 -26.82
CA GLU A 504 13.37 -26.59 -25.89
C GLU A 504 14.81 -27.06 -26.19
N HIS A 505 15.12 -27.30 -27.48
CA HIS A 505 16.46 -27.66 -27.91
C HIS A 505 17.52 -26.60 -27.57
N LEU A 506 17.21 -25.30 -27.79
CA LEU A 506 18.11 -24.19 -27.48
C LEU A 506 18.37 -24.11 -25.98
N ILE A 507 17.34 -24.20 -25.15
CA ILE A 507 17.51 -24.20 -23.69
C ILE A 507 18.35 -25.38 -23.24
N ARG A 508 18.11 -26.58 -23.78
CA ARG A 508 18.91 -27.75 -23.45
C ARG A 508 20.38 -27.55 -23.81
N GLN A 509 20.70 -27.02 -25.00
CA GLN A 509 22.07 -26.68 -25.38
C GLN A 509 22.72 -25.72 -24.40
N THR A 510 21.99 -24.65 -24.02
CA THR A 510 22.43 -23.71 -22.98
C THR A 510 22.78 -24.42 -21.67
N LEU A 511 21.91 -25.30 -21.18
CA LEU A 511 22.13 -26.00 -19.92
C LEU A 511 23.34 -26.92 -19.95
N VAL A 512 23.56 -27.65 -21.08
CA VAL A 512 24.76 -28.47 -21.29
C VAL A 512 26.05 -27.63 -21.31
N GLU A 513 26.00 -26.41 -21.86
CA GLU A 513 27.17 -25.53 -21.84
C GLU A 513 27.43 -24.97 -20.43
N LEU A 514 26.37 -24.55 -19.74
CA LEU A 514 26.46 -24.00 -18.40
C LEU A 514 26.88 -25.01 -17.33
N SER A 515 26.52 -26.31 -17.47
CA SER A 515 26.87 -27.37 -16.53
C SER A 515 28.37 -27.53 -16.31
N LYS A 516 29.19 -27.15 -17.30
CA LYS A 516 30.66 -27.17 -17.18
C LYS A 516 31.21 -26.15 -16.17
N HIS A 517 30.41 -25.13 -15.84
CA HIS A 517 30.88 -23.98 -15.11
C HIS A 517 30.13 -23.72 -13.79
N MET A 518 28.90 -24.21 -13.65
CA MET A 518 28.04 -23.98 -12.50
C MET A 518 27.20 -25.19 -12.13
N THR A 519 26.72 -25.22 -10.90
CA THR A 519 25.76 -26.23 -10.43
C THR A 519 24.36 -25.89 -10.97
N ILE A 520 23.63 -26.92 -11.44
CA ILE A 520 22.28 -26.72 -12.01
C ILE A 520 21.31 -27.67 -11.32
N VAL A 521 20.18 -27.10 -10.86
CA VAL A 521 19.05 -27.87 -10.31
C VAL A 521 17.83 -27.65 -11.19
N ILE A 522 17.23 -28.71 -11.71
CA ILE A 522 16.12 -28.68 -12.65
C ILE A 522 14.91 -29.38 -12.04
N VAL A 523 13.84 -28.66 -11.75
CA VAL A 523 12.54 -29.29 -11.50
C VAL A 523 11.92 -29.63 -12.84
N ALA A 524 11.72 -30.92 -13.11
CA ALA A 524 11.25 -31.36 -14.40
C ALA A 524 9.90 -32.09 -14.30
N HIS A 525 9.01 -31.77 -15.25
CA HIS A 525 7.82 -32.54 -15.57
C HIS A 525 7.99 -33.35 -16.86
N ARG A 526 8.94 -32.94 -17.72
CA ARG A 526 9.29 -33.70 -18.94
C ARG A 526 10.54 -34.52 -18.70
N MET A 527 10.47 -35.82 -18.95
CA MET A 527 11.61 -36.73 -18.77
C MET A 527 12.75 -36.40 -19.73
N SER A 528 12.47 -35.84 -20.91
CA SER A 528 13.49 -35.41 -21.89
C SER A 528 14.46 -34.36 -21.34
N THR A 529 14.04 -33.56 -20.39
CA THR A 529 14.88 -32.54 -19.75
C THR A 529 15.88 -33.14 -18.75
N LEU A 530 15.61 -34.35 -18.27
CA LEU A 530 16.44 -35.05 -17.29
C LEU A 530 17.64 -35.79 -17.90
N ASP A 531 17.70 -35.94 -19.23
CA ASP A 531 18.80 -36.61 -19.91
C ASP A 531 20.18 -35.98 -19.68
N ILE A 532 20.19 -34.69 -19.29
CA ILE A 532 21.42 -33.97 -18.99
C ILE A 532 21.82 -34.03 -17.51
N CYS A 533 21.00 -34.64 -16.66
CA CYS A 533 21.23 -34.68 -15.22
C CYS A 533 22.21 -35.84 -14.86
N ASP A 534 23.17 -35.51 -14.01
CA ASP A 534 24.10 -36.49 -13.43
C ASP A 534 23.37 -37.38 -12.42
N ARG A 535 22.54 -36.76 -11.57
CA ARG A 535 21.69 -37.48 -10.61
C ARG A 535 20.27 -36.91 -10.60
N ILE A 536 19.34 -37.71 -10.15
CA ILE A 536 17.94 -37.36 -10.05
C ILE A 536 17.45 -37.58 -8.61
N MET A 537 16.78 -36.59 -8.09
CA MET A 537 16.13 -36.61 -6.80
C MET A 537 14.63 -36.91 -6.98
N VAL A 538 14.17 -38.00 -6.38
CA VAL A 538 12.75 -38.37 -6.37
C VAL A 538 12.12 -37.97 -5.05
N ILE A 539 11.21 -37.00 -5.08
CA ILE A 539 10.48 -36.49 -3.91
C ILE A 539 9.03 -36.96 -3.98
N GLN A 540 8.59 -37.73 -3.00
CA GLN A 540 7.21 -38.19 -2.87
C GLN A 540 6.73 -37.97 -1.43
N GLU A 541 5.54 -37.42 -1.25
CA GLU A 541 4.94 -37.16 0.07
C GLU A 541 5.91 -36.42 1.03
N GLY A 542 6.67 -35.47 0.47
CA GLY A 542 7.65 -34.69 1.23
C GLY A 542 8.91 -35.44 1.67
N ARG A 543 9.13 -36.65 1.19
CA ARG A 543 10.30 -37.48 1.54
C ARG A 543 11.17 -37.74 0.32
N LEU A 544 12.47 -37.83 0.56
CA LEU A 544 13.43 -38.28 -0.43
C LEU A 544 13.28 -39.80 -0.61
N LYS A 545 12.81 -40.25 -1.76
CA LYS A 545 12.60 -41.67 -2.11
C LYS A 545 13.70 -42.26 -2.96
N GLY A 546 14.58 -41.44 -3.51
CA GLY A 546 15.76 -41.84 -4.26
C GLY A 546 16.59 -40.63 -4.65
N PHE A 547 17.89 -40.75 -4.67
CA PHE A 547 18.83 -39.74 -5.15
C PHE A 547 20.05 -40.44 -5.75
N ASP A 548 20.00 -40.69 -7.05
CA ASP A 548 21.00 -41.48 -7.73
C ASP A 548 21.06 -41.17 -9.24
N THR A 549 21.92 -41.80 -9.99
CA THR A 549 21.98 -41.66 -11.44
C THR A 549 20.68 -42.12 -12.11
N PRO A 550 20.33 -41.58 -13.30
CA PRO A 550 19.14 -41.99 -14.03
C PRO A 550 19.04 -43.51 -14.25
N SER A 551 20.17 -44.15 -14.54
CA SER A 551 20.23 -45.59 -14.77
C SER A 551 19.88 -46.40 -13.52
N GLN A 552 20.46 -46.06 -12.36
CA GLN A 552 20.21 -46.75 -11.10
C GLN A 552 18.77 -46.54 -10.63
N LEU A 553 18.22 -45.30 -10.77
CA LEU A 553 16.84 -45.05 -10.43
C LEU A 553 15.82 -45.74 -11.32
N SER A 554 16.16 -45.95 -12.59
CA SER A 554 15.27 -46.71 -13.50
C SER A 554 15.07 -48.16 -13.06
N GLU A 555 16.03 -48.74 -12.31
CA GLU A 555 15.97 -50.09 -11.78
C GLU A 555 15.42 -50.14 -10.34
N SER A 556 15.75 -49.14 -9.51
CA SER A 556 15.50 -49.17 -8.07
C SER A 556 14.25 -48.40 -7.64
N ASN A 557 13.76 -47.44 -8.44
CA ASN A 557 12.65 -46.58 -8.07
C ASN A 557 11.45 -46.78 -9.00
N ALA A 558 10.37 -47.35 -8.48
CA ALA A 558 9.16 -47.67 -9.25
C ALA A 558 8.51 -46.41 -9.88
N PHE A 559 8.42 -45.28 -9.16
CA PHE A 559 7.84 -44.05 -9.70
C PHE A 559 8.64 -43.51 -10.89
N TYR A 560 9.97 -43.48 -10.78
CA TYR A 560 10.82 -43.00 -11.86
C TYR A 560 10.77 -43.90 -13.08
N SER A 561 10.80 -45.24 -12.88
CA SER A 561 10.66 -46.23 -13.92
C SER A 561 9.34 -46.17 -14.67
N GLU A 562 8.22 -45.98 -13.94
CA GLU A 562 6.90 -45.78 -14.52
C GLU A 562 6.83 -44.48 -15.34
N ALA A 563 7.36 -43.38 -14.80
CA ALA A 563 7.40 -42.09 -15.49
C ALA A 563 8.21 -42.15 -16.80
N LEU A 564 9.34 -42.85 -16.82
CA LEU A 564 10.12 -43.12 -18.05
C LEU A 564 9.31 -43.92 -19.08
N THR A 565 8.58 -44.93 -18.63
CA THR A 565 7.76 -45.79 -19.52
C THR A 565 6.62 -44.94 -20.14
N LEU A 566 5.93 -44.15 -19.34
CA LEU A 566 4.84 -43.26 -19.80
C LEU A 566 5.33 -42.16 -20.76
N SER A 567 6.59 -41.73 -20.64
CA SER A 567 7.19 -40.75 -21.54
C SER A 567 7.74 -41.32 -22.85
N GLY A 568 7.70 -42.62 -23.02
CA GLY A 568 8.23 -43.31 -24.23
C GLY A 568 9.76 -43.33 -24.34
N LEU A 569 10.47 -43.11 -23.22
CA LEU A 569 11.93 -43.07 -23.13
C LEU A 569 12.53 -44.37 -22.58
N LYS A 570 11.71 -45.39 -22.35
CA LYS A 570 12.11 -46.73 -21.91
C LYS A 570 11.70 -47.79 -22.93
#